data_3ec5c6e4f8f70da438bf03b5a285ed89
#
_entry.id   3ec5c6e4f8f70da438bf03b5a285ed89
#
_cell.length_a   1.000
_cell.length_b   1.000
_cell.length_c   1.000
_cell.angle_alpha   90.00
_cell.angle_beta   90.00
_cell.angle_gamma   90.00
#
_symmetry.space_group_name_H-M   'P 1'
#
loop_
_entity.id
_entity.type
_entity.pdbx_description
1 polymer ?
#
loop_
_entity_poly.entity_id
_entity_poly.type
_entity_poly.pdbx_seq_one_letter_code
_entity_poly.pdbx_strand_id
1 'polypeptide(L)'
;MRRLLVGLTVGLGLLAGCAPRATRPTAEEKPDREVTRPEKPPPARGWLEEGLASYYGPGLAGRPTASGEKFNPQKLTAAHKKLPFGTCLRVVNVENGRSVEVRVNDRGPFVKGRVVDVSTAAAKQLGMMEKGLARVRLYRCADKTG
;
A
#
# COMPACT_ATOMS: atom_id res chain seq x y z
N MET A 1 16.75 54.89 -62.79
CA MET A 1 16.49 54.40 -64.17
C MET A 1 15.85 53.02 -64.11
N ARG A 2 14.76 52.92 -64.86
CA ARG A 2 14.10 51.69 -65.36
C ARG A 2 13.57 50.68 -64.35
N ARG A 3 12.27 50.66 -64.13
CA ARG A 3 11.15 50.04 -64.95
C ARG A 3 11.35 48.51 -65.05
N LEU A 4 10.43 47.65 -64.87
CA LEU A 4 8.99 47.45 -65.20
C LEU A 4 8.52 46.17 -64.57
N LEU A 5 7.33 46.14 -63.99
CA LEU A 5 6.04 45.57 -64.50
C LEU A 5 5.91 44.05 -64.46
N VAL A 6 4.92 43.63 -63.68
CA VAL A 6 3.68 42.95 -64.07
C VAL A 6 3.75 41.45 -64.24
N GLY A 7 2.94 40.83 -63.51
CA GLY A 7 2.57 39.41 -63.65
C GLY A 7 1.45 38.97 -62.70
N LEU A 8 0.24 39.44 -62.96
CA LEU A 8 -1.00 38.98 -62.39
C LEU A 8 -1.36 37.63 -63.00
N THR A 9 -1.42 36.58 -62.19
CA THR A 9 -2.21 35.38 -62.57
C THR A 9 -2.97 34.86 -61.37
N VAL A 10 -4.26 35.01 -61.48
CA VAL A 10 -5.31 34.42 -60.70
C VAL A 10 -5.26 32.89 -60.91
N GLY A 11 -5.09 32.12 -59.85
CA GLY A 11 -5.18 30.66 -59.84
C GLY A 11 -6.09 30.25 -58.70
N LEU A 12 -7.35 30.14 -59.01
CA LEU A 12 -8.37 29.56 -58.14
C LEU A 12 -8.19 28.05 -58.09
N GLY A 13 -7.66 27.53 -56.99
CA GLY A 13 -7.52 26.11 -56.76
C GLY A 13 -8.14 25.74 -55.41
N LEU A 14 -9.40 25.30 -55.43
CA LEU A 14 -10.03 24.57 -54.34
C LEU A 14 -9.32 23.23 -54.22
N LEU A 15 -8.58 23.01 -53.16
CA LEU A 15 -8.20 21.66 -52.70
C LEU A 15 -8.65 21.54 -51.24
N ALA A 16 -9.70 20.72 -51.07
CA ALA A 16 -10.11 20.20 -49.79
C ALA A 16 -8.98 19.35 -49.21
N GLY A 17 -8.19 19.94 -48.32
CA GLY A 17 -7.16 19.25 -47.56
C GLY A 17 -7.82 18.66 -46.29
N CYS A 18 -7.98 17.35 -46.28
CA CYS A 18 -8.30 16.63 -45.05
C CYS A 18 -7.22 16.93 -44.01
N ALA A 19 -7.58 17.65 -42.95
CA ALA A 19 -6.74 17.78 -41.78
C ALA A 19 -6.53 16.40 -41.17
N PRO A 20 -5.32 15.94 -40.87
CA PRO A 20 -5.11 14.76 -40.09
C PRO A 20 -5.65 15.04 -38.69
N ARG A 21 -6.68 14.29 -38.33
CA ARG A 21 -7.23 14.25 -36.98
C ARG A 21 -6.10 13.82 -36.04
N ALA A 22 -5.60 14.76 -35.26
CA ALA A 22 -4.65 14.45 -34.20
C ALA A 22 -5.36 13.46 -33.25
N THR A 23 -4.95 12.21 -33.31
CA THR A 23 -5.26 11.23 -32.31
C THR A 23 -4.65 11.73 -31.01
N ARG A 24 -5.50 12.20 -30.11
CA ARG A 24 -5.11 12.40 -28.71
C ARG A 24 -4.47 11.12 -28.24
N PRO A 25 -3.29 11.14 -27.62
CA PRO A 25 -2.82 9.98 -26.89
C PRO A 25 -3.86 9.71 -25.80
N THR A 26 -4.51 8.58 -25.90
CA THR A 26 -5.32 8.00 -24.85
C THR A 26 -4.45 7.99 -23.62
N ALA A 27 -4.78 8.78 -22.61
CA ALA A 27 -4.18 8.69 -21.32
C ALA A 27 -4.31 7.24 -20.89
N GLU A 28 -3.20 6.57 -20.78
CA GLU A 28 -3.08 5.23 -20.22
C GLU A 28 -3.64 5.31 -18.82
N GLU A 29 -4.88 4.90 -18.69
CA GLU A 29 -5.60 4.77 -17.45
C GLU A 29 -4.79 3.79 -16.60
N LYS A 30 -4.01 4.35 -15.68
CA LYS A 30 -3.36 3.55 -14.65
C LYS A 30 -4.45 2.71 -14.00
N PRO A 31 -4.27 1.38 -13.89
CA PRO A 31 -5.25 0.56 -13.21
C PRO A 31 -5.47 1.17 -11.83
N ASP A 32 -6.72 1.52 -11.56
CA ASP A 32 -7.19 1.96 -10.27
C ASP A 32 -6.52 1.08 -9.21
N ARG A 33 -5.67 1.70 -8.41
CA ARG A 33 -5.33 1.11 -7.14
C ARG A 33 -6.65 0.91 -6.44
N GLU A 34 -7.10 -0.32 -6.44
CA GLU A 34 -8.21 -0.77 -5.63
C GLU A 34 -7.94 -0.23 -4.22
N VAL A 35 -8.56 0.92 -3.95
CA VAL A 35 -8.64 1.47 -2.60
C VAL A 35 -9.38 0.41 -1.84
N THR A 36 -8.62 -0.43 -1.12
CA THR A 36 -9.17 -1.47 -0.28
C THR A 36 -10.17 -0.78 0.63
N ARG A 37 -11.45 -0.91 0.25
CA ARG A 37 -12.58 -0.45 1.03
C ARG A 37 -12.33 -0.91 2.46
N PRO A 38 -12.48 -0.08 3.50
CA PRO A 38 -12.30 -0.53 4.87
C PRO A 38 -13.21 -1.72 5.09
N GLU A 39 -12.59 -2.90 5.15
CA GLU A 39 -13.31 -4.14 5.35
C GLU A 39 -13.91 -4.07 6.75
N LYS A 40 -15.24 -4.23 6.82
CA LYS A 40 -15.98 -4.23 8.07
C LYS A 40 -15.23 -5.09 9.10
N PRO A 41 -14.92 -4.56 10.28
CA PRO A 41 -14.22 -5.35 11.29
C PRO A 41 -14.99 -6.66 11.54
N PRO A 42 -14.28 -7.79 11.61
CA PRO A 42 -14.93 -9.07 11.87
C PRO A 42 -15.75 -9.00 13.16
N PRO A 43 -16.85 -9.76 13.27
CA PRO A 43 -17.73 -9.72 14.41
C PRO A 43 -16.95 -9.93 15.71
N ALA A 44 -17.37 -9.29 16.78
CA ALA A 44 -16.67 -9.15 18.06
C ALA A 44 -16.35 -10.45 18.82
N ARG A 45 -16.62 -11.62 18.25
CA ARG A 45 -16.28 -12.92 18.80
C ARG A 45 -15.20 -13.58 17.94
N GLY A 46 -14.00 -13.70 18.48
CA GLY A 46 -12.91 -14.42 17.81
C GLY A 46 -11.57 -13.70 17.71
N TRP A 47 -11.42 -12.50 18.27
CA TRP A 47 -10.09 -11.89 18.38
C TRP A 47 -9.25 -12.58 19.46
N LEU A 48 -7.95 -12.69 19.21
CA LEU A 48 -6.99 -13.35 20.11
C LEU A 48 -6.54 -12.41 21.23
N GLU A 49 -6.25 -11.16 20.87
CA GLU A 49 -5.68 -10.17 21.79
C GLU A 49 -6.02 -8.76 21.30
N GLU A 50 -6.21 -7.82 22.24
CA GLU A 50 -6.38 -6.40 21.96
C GLU A 50 -5.32 -5.60 22.73
N GLY A 51 -4.72 -4.59 22.10
CA GLY A 51 -3.72 -3.75 22.73
C GLY A 51 -3.11 -2.76 21.77
N LEU A 52 -1.94 -2.24 22.12
CA LEU A 52 -1.21 -1.31 21.24
C LEU A 52 -0.32 -2.08 20.27
N ALA A 53 -0.31 -1.63 19.02
CA ALA A 53 0.69 -1.98 18.03
C ALA A 53 1.71 -0.83 17.90
N SER A 54 2.96 -1.18 17.66
CA SER A 54 3.97 -0.27 17.12
C SER A 54 4.59 -0.86 15.87
N TYR A 55 5.56 -0.20 15.27
CA TYR A 55 6.27 -0.72 14.12
C TYR A 55 7.78 -0.54 14.25
N TYR A 56 8.51 -1.38 13.51
CA TYR A 56 9.97 -1.33 13.48
C TYR A 56 10.48 -0.07 12.79
N GLY A 57 11.41 0.60 13.46
CA GLY A 57 12.10 1.76 12.88
C GLY A 57 12.99 1.38 11.69
N PRO A 58 13.34 2.37 10.85
CA PRO A 58 14.10 2.14 9.61
C PRO A 58 15.51 1.56 9.86
N GLY A 59 16.11 1.81 11.03
CA GLY A 59 17.43 1.30 11.38
C GLY A 59 17.53 -0.20 11.67
N LEU A 60 16.41 -0.92 11.62
CA LEU A 60 16.38 -2.36 11.90
C LEU A 60 16.44 -3.23 10.64
N ALA A 61 16.41 -2.63 9.45
CA ALA A 61 16.50 -3.36 8.20
C ALA A 61 17.77 -4.23 8.14
N GLY A 62 17.60 -5.49 7.73
CA GLY A 62 18.69 -6.46 7.62
C GLY A 62 19.14 -7.11 8.93
N ARG A 63 18.65 -6.67 10.08
CA ARG A 63 18.96 -7.34 11.35
C ARG A 63 18.27 -8.70 11.45
N PRO A 64 18.89 -9.69 12.09
CA PRO A 64 18.27 -10.99 12.32
C PRO A 64 17.07 -10.84 13.27
N THR A 65 15.98 -11.50 12.95
CA THR A 65 14.81 -11.67 13.82
C THR A 65 14.97 -12.92 14.67
N ALA A 66 14.11 -13.12 15.65
CA ALA A 66 14.14 -14.30 16.52
C ALA A 66 13.91 -15.63 15.76
N SER A 67 13.29 -15.58 14.58
CA SER A 67 13.15 -16.75 13.70
C SER A 67 14.41 -17.06 12.87
N GLY A 68 15.43 -16.20 12.92
CA GLY A 68 16.64 -16.31 12.10
C GLY A 68 16.55 -15.63 10.74
N GLU A 69 15.39 -15.14 10.36
CA GLU A 69 15.22 -14.35 9.13
C GLU A 69 15.81 -12.94 9.30
N LYS A 70 16.29 -12.37 8.20
CA LYS A 70 16.65 -10.94 8.19
C LYS A 70 15.38 -10.08 8.08
N PHE A 71 15.27 -9.08 8.95
CA PHE A 71 14.16 -8.15 8.89
C PHE A 71 14.14 -7.36 7.57
N ASN A 72 13.02 -7.41 6.89
CA ASN A 72 12.76 -6.63 5.68
C ASN A 72 11.54 -5.74 5.91
N PRO A 73 11.72 -4.41 5.94
CA PRO A 73 10.62 -3.46 6.19
C PRO A 73 9.52 -3.48 5.13
N GLN A 74 9.80 -4.02 3.93
CA GLN A 74 8.82 -4.12 2.84
C GLN A 74 7.96 -5.38 2.89
N LYS A 75 8.33 -6.37 3.70
CA LYS A 75 7.54 -7.59 3.90
C LYS A 75 6.47 -7.38 4.97
N LEU A 76 5.35 -8.08 4.84
CA LEU A 76 4.27 -8.06 5.83
C LEU A 76 4.58 -9.07 6.95
N THR A 77 5.36 -8.63 7.92
CA THR A 77 5.80 -9.44 9.06
C THR A 77 5.57 -8.70 10.38
N ALA A 78 5.58 -9.45 11.47
CA ALA A 78 5.39 -8.90 12.81
C ALA A 78 6.12 -9.69 13.88
N ALA A 79 6.37 -9.03 15.02
CA ALA A 79 6.75 -9.66 16.26
C ALA A 79 5.53 -9.89 17.14
N HIS A 80 5.46 -11.06 17.77
CA HIS A 80 4.49 -11.40 18.78
C HIS A 80 5.13 -12.19 19.92
N LYS A 81 4.65 -11.98 21.17
CA LYS A 81 5.26 -12.55 22.38
C LYS A 81 5.25 -14.06 22.41
N LYS A 82 4.15 -14.69 22.01
CA LYS A 82 3.87 -16.11 22.27
C LYS A 82 3.52 -16.93 21.04
N LEU A 83 2.92 -16.33 20.00
CA LEU A 83 2.45 -17.09 18.86
C LEU A 83 3.61 -17.74 18.10
N PRO A 84 3.44 -18.97 17.60
CA PRO A 84 4.46 -19.64 16.81
C PRO A 84 4.93 -18.83 15.61
N PHE A 85 6.20 -18.95 15.23
CA PHE A 85 6.68 -18.39 13.97
C PHE A 85 5.93 -18.99 12.79
N GLY A 86 5.67 -18.19 11.77
CA GLY A 86 4.84 -18.58 10.63
C GLY A 86 3.34 -18.36 10.82
N THR A 87 2.87 -18.09 12.04
CA THR A 87 1.45 -17.78 12.29
C THR A 87 1.03 -16.58 11.47
N CYS A 88 -0.07 -16.73 10.71
CA CYS A 88 -0.72 -15.61 10.07
C CYS A 88 -1.64 -14.88 11.05
N LEU A 89 -1.45 -13.58 11.18
CA LEU A 89 -2.26 -12.68 11.98
C LEU A 89 -2.92 -11.63 11.10
N ARG A 90 -4.20 -11.45 11.27
CA ARG A 90 -4.91 -10.27 10.78
C ARG A 90 -4.94 -9.23 11.89
N VAL A 91 -4.26 -8.13 11.66
CA VAL A 91 -4.20 -6.98 12.56
C VAL A 91 -5.21 -5.96 12.11
N VAL A 92 -6.11 -5.55 12.99
CA VAL A 92 -7.16 -4.56 12.71
C VAL A 92 -6.93 -3.33 13.57
N ASN A 93 -6.72 -2.19 12.96
CA ASN A 93 -6.66 -0.91 13.65
C ASN A 93 -8.09 -0.47 14.01
N VAL A 94 -8.40 -0.42 15.30
CA VAL A 94 -9.76 -0.13 15.78
C VAL A 94 -10.18 1.32 15.59
N GLU A 95 -9.23 2.24 15.40
CA GLU A 95 -9.49 3.67 15.23
C GLU A 95 -9.99 4.00 13.83
N ASN A 96 -9.45 3.33 12.79
CA ASN A 96 -9.76 3.63 11.39
C ASN A 96 -10.34 2.45 10.61
N GLY A 97 -10.45 1.26 11.23
CA GLY A 97 -11.01 0.05 10.62
C GLY A 97 -10.10 -0.62 9.58
N ARG A 98 -8.88 -0.10 9.32
CA ARG A 98 -7.94 -0.72 8.40
C ARG A 98 -7.38 -2.01 8.96
N SER A 99 -7.13 -2.97 8.11
CA SER A 99 -6.54 -4.25 8.50
C SER A 99 -5.42 -4.68 7.56
N VAL A 100 -4.53 -5.51 8.08
CA VAL A 100 -3.44 -6.12 7.32
C VAL A 100 -3.18 -7.54 7.83
N GLU A 101 -2.87 -8.45 6.93
CA GLU A 101 -2.39 -9.78 7.30
C GLU A 101 -0.87 -9.78 7.35
N VAL A 102 -0.31 -10.27 8.44
CA VAL A 102 1.13 -10.34 8.68
C VAL A 102 1.53 -11.73 9.15
N ARG A 103 2.77 -12.11 8.89
CA ARG A 103 3.34 -13.37 9.38
C ARG A 103 4.22 -13.08 10.59
N VAL A 104 4.03 -13.83 11.66
CA VAL A 104 4.88 -13.76 12.85
C VAL A 104 6.25 -14.37 12.53
N ASN A 105 7.33 -13.59 12.66
CA ASN A 105 8.71 -14.05 12.47
C ASN A 105 9.68 -13.53 13.55
N ASP A 106 9.17 -12.81 14.55
CA ASP A 106 9.99 -12.25 15.59
C ASP A 106 9.32 -12.34 16.97
N ARG A 107 10.09 -12.08 18.04
CA ARG A 107 9.63 -12.05 19.43
C ARG A 107 9.56 -10.62 19.95
N GLY A 108 8.55 -10.36 20.76
CA GLY A 108 8.19 -9.06 21.31
C GLY A 108 6.76 -8.69 20.95
N PRO A 109 6.35 -7.47 21.27
CA PRO A 109 7.05 -6.44 22.03
C PRO A 109 7.15 -6.77 23.53
N PHE A 110 8.23 -6.32 24.18
CA PHE A 110 8.43 -6.50 25.63
C PHE A 110 8.04 -5.25 26.41
N VAL A 111 7.32 -4.33 25.79
CA VAL A 111 6.78 -3.12 26.38
C VAL A 111 5.34 -3.39 26.85
N LYS A 112 5.04 -2.98 28.09
CA LYS A 112 3.70 -3.13 28.69
C LYS A 112 2.63 -2.44 27.83
N GLY A 113 1.52 -3.13 27.60
CA GLY A 113 0.39 -2.63 26.81
C GLY A 113 0.53 -2.82 25.30
N ARG A 114 1.73 -3.13 24.79
CA ARG A 114 1.93 -3.47 23.37
C ARG A 114 1.76 -4.99 23.18
N VAL A 115 1.04 -5.35 22.12
CA VAL A 115 0.73 -6.76 21.78
C VAL A 115 1.42 -7.22 20.51
N VAL A 116 1.74 -6.31 19.60
CA VAL A 116 2.36 -6.62 18.32
C VAL A 116 3.24 -5.46 17.85
N ASP A 117 4.38 -5.78 17.22
CA ASP A 117 5.20 -4.83 16.47
C ASP A 117 5.21 -5.26 15.01
N VAL A 118 4.71 -4.39 14.13
CA VAL A 118 4.56 -4.72 12.71
C VAL A 118 5.68 -4.11 11.87
N SER A 119 5.89 -4.65 10.67
CA SER A 119 6.81 -4.07 9.69
C SER A 119 6.35 -2.69 9.22
N THR A 120 7.25 -1.92 8.62
CA THR A 120 6.93 -0.61 8.04
C THR A 120 5.85 -0.70 6.96
N ALA A 121 5.90 -1.72 6.10
CA ALA A 121 4.88 -1.94 5.08
C ALA A 121 3.50 -2.19 5.70
N ALA A 122 3.42 -3.01 6.76
CA ALA A 122 2.18 -3.28 7.48
C ALA A 122 1.66 -2.01 8.19
N ALA A 123 2.55 -1.23 8.83
CA ALA A 123 2.17 0.02 9.49
C ALA A 123 1.57 1.05 8.51
N LYS A 124 2.10 1.12 7.29
CA LYS A 124 1.53 1.96 6.22
C LYS A 124 0.10 1.52 5.87
N GLN A 125 -0.14 0.23 5.70
CA GLN A 125 -1.47 -0.30 5.41
C GLN A 125 -2.44 -0.05 6.56
N LEU A 126 -2.00 -0.16 7.81
CA LEU A 126 -2.79 0.14 8.99
C LEU A 126 -3.04 1.64 9.21
N GLY A 127 -2.38 2.52 8.46
CA GLY A 127 -2.52 3.96 8.61
C GLY A 127 -2.01 4.50 9.94
N MET A 128 -0.93 3.90 10.50
CA MET A 128 -0.40 4.27 11.82
C MET A 128 0.97 4.94 11.79
N MET A 129 1.50 5.26 10.61
CA MET A 129 2.84 5.81 10.46
C MET A 129 3.04 7.14 11.19
N GLU A 130 2.06 8.03 11.16
CA GLU A 130 2.16 9.36 11.78
C GLU A 130 2.11 9.28 13.31
N LYS A 131 1.23 8.44 13.85
CA LYS A 131 1.05 8.29 15.29
C LYS A 131 2.11 7.41 15.95
N GLY A 132 2.75 6.52 15.20
CA GLY A 132 3.72 5.55 15.72
C GLY A 132 3.10 4.39 16.51
N LEU A 133 1.97 4.61 17.13
CA LEU A 133 1.20 3.63 17.90
C LEU A 133 -0.26 3.63 17.42
N ALA A 134 -0.90 2.46 17.48
CA ALA A 134 -2.31 2.32 17.18
C ALA A 134 -2.94 1.25 18.08
N ARG A 135 -4.19 1.45 18.48
CA ARG A 135 -4.96 0.40 19.15
C ARG A 135 -5.43 -0.61 18.12
N VAL A 136 -5.13 -1.88 18.36
CA VAL A 136 -5.41 -2.96 17.41
C VAL A 136 -6.08 -4.14 18.08
N ARG A 137 -6.80 -4.92 17.26
CA ARG A 137 -7.26 -6.29 17.57
C ARG A 137 -6.55 -7.27 16.66
N LEU A 138 -6.12 -8.37 17.25
CA LEU A 138 -5.44 -9.47 16.57
C LEU A 138 -6.41 -10.62 16.34
N TYR A 139 -6.45 -11.12 15.12
CA TYR A 139 -7.23 -12.31 14.73
C TYR A 139 -6.29 -13.31 14.05
N ARG A 140 -6.64 -14.60 14.09
CA ARG A 140 -6.03 -15.53 13.14
C ARG A 140 -6.53 -15.20 11.74
N CYS A 141 -5.67 -15.36 10.73
CA CYS A 141 -6.15 -15.33 9.37
C CYS A 141 -7.19 -16.43 9.19
N ALA A 142 -8.22 -16.17 8.41
CA ALA A 142 -9.11 -17.24 7.98
C ALA A 142 -8.30 -18.26 7.18
N ASP A 143 -8.50 -19.55 7.46
CA ASP A 143 -7.93 -20.59 6.64
C ASP A 143 -8.42 -20.37 5.20
N LYS A 144 -7.48 -20.12 4.30
CA LYS A 144 -7.77 -20.10 2.86
C LYS A 144 -7.95 -21.54 2.41
N THR A 145 -9.05 -22.16 2.87
CA THR A 145 -9.52 -23.41 2.30
C THR A 145 -10.16 -23.05 0.96
N GLY A 146 -9.38 -23.15 -0.10
CA GLY A 146 -9.83 -23.07 -1.49
C GLY A 146 -9.76 -24.43 -2.09
#